data_28c57c4adf848a40205ad38fd3b3c6f9
#
_entry.id   28c57c4adf848a40205ad38fd3b3c6f9
#
_cell.length_a   1.000
_cell.length_b   1.000
_cell.length_c   1.000
_cell.angle_alpha   90.00
_cell.angle_beta   90.00
_cell.angle_gamma   90.00
#
_symmetry.space_group_name_H-M   'P 1'
#
loop_
_entity.id
_entity.type
_entity.pdbx_description
1 polymer ?
#
loop_
_entity_poly.entity_id
_entity_poly.type
_entity_poly.pdbx_seq_one_letter_code
_entity_poly.pdbx_strand_id
1 'polypeptide(L)'
;MTAALAAALGALLCAGASVATTEAMDDLGRQITLARPAQRIVALSPHAAELVIAAGASDRLVGITAASGTPEELAAVPRIGGPGALDRERVLQLKPDLAVGWHSGNRAQDLDWLDRTGIALFRSEPTALADIAATIRALGRLAGTEAVADQAADAFVLGLRTPCARHATRPAYVVIWDRPPMVIGGRHWINDALHAAGFQNQFAAHDAGAFAIAPEAMLAAAGGAQRIALMPGLTGRAAEIADLLSRPGPQLPRAVQLLCELRTVPWR
;
A
#
# COMPACT_ATOMS: atom_id res chain seq x y z
N MET A 1 -53.35 11.84 -61.96
CA MET A 1 -52.23 12.60 -61.35
C MET A 1 -52.32 12.40 -59.85
N THR A 2 -51.61 11.42 -59.32
CA THR A 2 -51.63 11.04 -57.91
C THR A 2 -50.19 11.22 -57.37
N ALA A 3 -50.03 12.19 -56.45
CA ALA A 3 -48.78 12.47 -55.78
C ALA A 3 -48.63 11.51 -54.59
N ALA A 4 -47.58 10.71 -54.58
CA ALA A 4 -47.19 9.86 -53.45
C ALA A 4 -46.29 10.64 -52.50
N LEU A 5 -46.77 10.85 -51.27
CA LEU A 5 -46.00 11.41 -50.17
C LEU A 5 -45.16 10.31 -49.52
N ALA A 6 -43.84 10.37 -49.68
CA ALA A 6 -42.90 9.47 -48.96
C ALA A 6 -42.58 10.10 -47.60
N ALA A 7 -43.07 9.48 -46.51
CA ALA A 7 -42.70 9.82 -45.16
C ALA A 7 -41.37 9.10 -44.81
N ALA A 8 -40.27 9.86 -44.72
CA ALA A 8 -39.00 9.35 -44.21
C ALA A 8 -39.03 9.40 -42.68
N LEU A 9 -39.17 8.23 -42.05
CA LEU A 9 -39.07 8.04 -40.61
C LEU A 9 -37.58 7.95 -40.22
N GLY A 10 -37.02 9.05 -39.75
CA GLY A 10 -35.66 9.11 -39.24
C GLY A 10 -35.59 8.38 -37.90
N ALA A 11 -35.05 7.19 -37.88
CA ALA A 11 -34.70 6.48 -36.64
C ALA A 11 -33.50 7.15 -36.00
N LEU A 12 -33.72 7.93 -34.94
CA LEU A 12 -32.68 8.46 -34.08
C LEU A 12 -32.12 7.29 -33.26
N LEU A 13 -31.03 6.71 -33.70
CA LEU A 13 -30.22 5.78 -32.88
C LEU A 13 -29.60 6.58 -31.72
N CYS A 14 -30.26 6.56 -30.57
CA CYS A 14 -29.58 6.88 -29.30
C CYS A 14 -28.52 5.85 -29.08
N ALA A 15 -27.28 6.14 -29.48
CA ALA A 15 -26.11 5.38 -29.02
C ALA A 15 -25.99 5.63 -27.52
N GLY A 16 -26.59 4.75 -26.71
CA GLY A 16 -26.38 4.72 -25.27
C GLY A 16 -24.89 4.50 -25.06
N ALA A 17 -24.18 5.52 -24.60
CA ALA A 17 -22.83 5.37 -24.14
C ALA A 17 -22.86 4.31 -23.02
N SER A 18 -22.39 3.10 -23.31
CA SER A 18 -22.16 2.08 -22.30
C SER A 18 -21.13 2.65 -21.34
N VAL A 19 -21.56 3.09 -20.17
CA VAL A 19 -20.65 3.51 -19.10
C VAL A 19 -19.91 2.24 -18.70
N ALA A 20 -18.66 2.13 -19.15
CA ALA A 20 -17.83 0.97 -18.81
C ALA A 20 -17.61 0.98 -17.30
N THR A 21 -18.17 -0.03 -16.62
CA THR A 21 -17.89 -0.31 -15.21
C THR A 21 -16.41 -0.64 -15.05
N THR A 22 -15.79 -0.18 -13.97
CA THR A 22 -14.43 -0.58 -13.61
C THR A 22 -14.48 -1.56 -12.45
N GLU A 23 -13.63 -2.59 -12.52
CA GLU A 23 -13.60 -3.66 -11.53
C GLU A 23 -12.17 -4.02 -11.15
N ALA A 24 -11.94 -4.30 -9.88
CA ALA A 24 -10.70 -4.87 -9.39
C ALA A 24 -10.93 -5.70 -8.13
N MET A 25 -10.03 -6.63 -7.87
CA MET A 25 -9.97 -7.35 -6.58
C MET A 25 -9.14 -6.55 -5.60
N ASP A 26 -9.58 -6.44 -4.35
CA ASP A 26 -8.75 -5.93 -3.26
C ASP A 26 -7.84 -7.05 -2.69
N ASP A 27 -6.96 -6.69 -1.74
CA ASP A 27 -5.97 -7.63 -1.19
C ASP A 27 -6.63 -8.74 -0.34
N LEU A 28 -7.91 -8.61 0.01
CA LEU A 28 -8.69 -9.66 0.68
C LEU A 28 -9.49 -10.55 -0.28
N GLY A 29 -9.31 -10.37 -1.60
CA GLY A 29 -10.05 -11.12 -2.61
C GLY A 29 -11.50 -10.68 -2.79
N ARG A 30 -11.88 -9.46 -2.35
CA ARG A 30 -13.21 -8.91 -2.56
C ARG A 30 -13.23 -8.14 -3.89
N GLN A 31 -14.24 -8.38 -4.70
CA GLN A 31 -14.45 -7.63 -5.94
C GLN A 31 -15.01 -6.23 -5.62
N ILE A 32 -14.34 -5.20 -6.09
CA ILE A 32 -14.77 -3.81 -6.04
C ILE A 32 -15.24 -3.42 -7.44
N THR A 33 -16.47 -2.97 -7.54
CA THR A 33 -17.08 -2.53 -8.82
C THR A 33 -17.54 -1.09 -8.70
N LEU A 34 -17.11 -0.25 -9.65
CA LEU A 34 -17.53 1.14 -9.76
C LEU A 34 -18.26 1.34 -11.10
N ALA A 35 -19.33 2.12 -11.09
CA ALA A 35 -20.07 2.45 -12.33
C ALA A 35 -19.24 3.26 -13.33
N ARG A 36 -18.17 3.90 -12.88
CA ARG A 36 -17.19 4.67 -13.67
C ARG A 36 -15.88 4.72 -12.90
N PRO A 37 -14.75 5.05 -13.54
CA PRO A 37 -13.49 5.27 -12.84
C PRO A 37 -13.62 6.27 -11.70
N ALA A 38 -13.04 5.92 -10.54
CA ALA A 38 -13.06 6.74 -9.34
C ALA A 38 -12.54 8.16 -9.63
N GLN A 39 -13.25 9.17 -9.17
CA GLN A 39 -12.90 10.58 -9.34
C GLN A 39 -12.59 11.26 -8.00
N ARG A 40 -13.04 10.66 -6.90
CA ARG A 40 -12.91 11.22 -5.56
C ARG A 40 -12.48 10.14 -4.58
N ILE A 41 -11.18 10.07 -4.34
CA ILE A 41 -10.57 9.01 -3.53
C ILE A 41 -10.21 9.56 -2.15
N VAL A 42 -10.54 8.83 -1.09
CA VAL A 42 -10.01 9.07 0.24
C VAL A 42 -9.07 7.95 0.64
N ALA A 43 -7.90 8.31 1.21
CA ALA A 43 -6.91 7.34 1.68
C ALA A 43 -6.82 7.39 3.21
N LEU A 44 -7.04 6.23 3.85
CA LEU A 44 -7.16 6.10 5.30
C LEU A 44 -5.85 5.80 6.01
N SER A 45 -4.76 5.73 5.27
CA SER A 45 -3.41 5.52 5.79
C SER A 45 -2.37 6.15 4.86
N PRO A 46 -1.14 6.42 5.35
CA PRO A 46 -0.08 6.99 4.51
C PRO A 46 0.24 6.13 3.29
N HIS A 47 0.42 4.82 3.47
CA HIS A 47 0.71 3.93 2.34
C HIS A 47 -0.44 3.82 1.34
N ALA A 48 -1.70 3.92 1.80
CA ALA A 48 -2.85 3.95 0.90
C ALA A 48 -2.79 5.18 -0.02
N ALA A 49 -2.39 6.35 0.50
CA ALA A 49 -2.18 7.54 -0.31
C ALA A 49 -1.02 7.36 -1.30
N GLU A 50 0.11 6.80 -0.85
CA GLU A 50 1.26 6.51 -1.70
C GLU A 50 0.93 5.51 -2.83
N LEU A 51 0.10 4.49 -2.55
CA LEU A 51 -0.36 3.53 -3.56
C LEU A 51 -1.28 4.20 -4.60
N VAL A 52 -2.18 5.10 -4.17
CA VAL A 52 -3.05 5.87 -5.07
C VAL A 52 -2.21 6.79 -5.97
N ILE A 53 -1.17 7.45 -5.41
CA ILE A 53 -0.22 8.25 -6.19
C ILE A 53 0.50 7.39 -7.22
N ALA A 54 1.06 6.25 -6.80
CA ALA A 54 1.77 5.33 -7.68
C ALA A 54 0.86 4.77 -8.79
N ALA A 55 -0.44 4.60 -8.50
CA ALA A 55 -1.44 4.23 -9.49
C ALA A 55 -1.79 5.37 -10.48
N GLY A 56 -1.19 6.57 -10.35
CA GLY A 56 -1.42 7.71 -11.24
C GLY A 56 -2.72 8.47 -10.96
N ALA A 57 -3.25 8.40 -9.73
CA ALA A 57 -4.51 9.02 -9.35
C ALA A 57 -4.38 10.07 -8.24
N SER A 58 -3.22 10.71 -8.12
CA SER A 58 -2.93 11.73 -7.10
C SER A 58 -3.89 12.92 -7.13
N ASP A 59 -4.28 13.36 -8.32
CA ASP A 59 -5.23 14.46 -8.57
C ASP A 59 -6.68 14.14 -8.11
N ARG A 60 -6.96 12.87 -7.85
CA ARG A 60 -8.26 12.39 -7.36
C ARG A 60 -8.31 12.21 -5.85
N LEU A 61 -7.19 12.39 -5.15
CA LEU A 61 -7.17 12.37 -3.69
C LEU A 61 -7.86 13.62 -3.13
N VAL A 62 -9.04 13.42 -2.56
CA VAL A 62 -9.86 14.48 -1.93
C VAL A 62 -9.77 14.47 -0.41
N GLY A 63 -9.16 13.46 0.20
CA GLY A 63 -8.95 13.37 1.63
C GLY A 63 -7.93 12.31 2.01
N ILE A 64 -7.07 12.64 2.99
CA ILE A 64 -6.05 11.72 3.53
C ILE A 64 -5.99 11.83 5.04
N THR A 65 -5.57 10.77 5.73
CA THR A 65 -5.32 10.85 7.17
C THR A 65 -4.06 11.65 7.46
N ALA A 66 -4.06 12.36 8.59
CA ALA A 66 -2.87 13.06 9.07
C ALA A 66 -1.81 12.03 9.50
N ALA A 67 -0.60 12.15 8.98
CA ALA A 67 0.54 11.32 9.34
C ALA A 67 1.84 12.11 9.18
N SER A 68 2.87 11.73 9.93
CA SER A 68 4.24 12.18 9.68
C SER A 68 4.75 11.64 8.35
N GLY A 69 5.56 12.41 7.63
CA GLY A 69 6.11 11.99 6.34
C GLY A 69 5.12 12.03 5.18
N THR A 70 4.00 12.76 5.30
CA THR A 70 3.10 13.02 4.17
C THR A 70 3.88 13.72 3.04
N PRO A 71 3.83 13.21 1.78
CA PRO A 71 4.45 13.86 0.64
C PRO A 71 4.00 15.33 0.50
N GLU A 72 4.91 16.23 0.11
CA GLU A 72 4.63 17.66 -0.03
C GLU A 72 3.51 17.94 -1.03
N GLU A 73 3.41 17.15 -2.09
CA GLU A 73 2.36 17.20 -3.10
C GLU A 73 0.94 16.99 -2.52
N LEU A 74 0.84 16.36 -1.35
CA LEU A 74 -0.42 16.14 -0.63
C LEU A 74 -0.67 17.18 0.48
N ALA A 75 0.17 18.21 0.60
CA ALA A 75 0.04 19.21 1.67
C ALA A 75 -1.32 19.92 1.66
N ALA A 76 -1.85 20.20 0.45
CA ALA A 76 -3.14 20.87 0.25
C ALA A 76 -4.35 19.92 0.36
N VAL A 77 -4.16 18.60 0.40
CA VAL A 77 -5.27 17.64 0.47
C VAL A 77 -5.89 17.68 1.87
N PRO A 78 -7.23 17.79 1.98
CA PRO A 78 -7.93 17.83 3.26
C PRO A 78 -7.60 16.65 4.18
N ARG A 79 -7.42 16.92 5.47
CA ARG A 79 -7.23 15.86 6.47
C ARG A 79 -8.58 15.33 6.93
N ILE A 80 -8.72 14.00 6.93
CA ILE A 80 -9.95 13.27 7.29
C ILE A 80 -9.78 12.49 8.60
N GLY A 81 -8.94 12.95 9.49
CA GLY A 81 -8.62 12.32 10.77
C GLY A 81 -7.13 12.05 10.92
N GLY A 82 -6.78 11.34 11.99
CA GLY A 82 -5.42 10.97 12.35
C GLY A 82 -5.32 9.54 12.85
N PRO A 83 -4.19 9.14 13.47
CA PRO A 83 -3.97 7.76 13.91
C PRO A 83 -5.01 7.20 14.89
N GLY A 84 -5.77 8.06 15.55
CA GLY A 84 -6.73 7.66 16.60
C GLY A 84 -8.19 7.55 16.15
N ALA A 85 -8.62 8.29 15.13
CA ALA A 85 -10.00 8.28 14.66
C ALA A 85 -10.15 8.91 13.28
N LEU A 86 -11.08 8.34 12.49
CA LEU A 86 -11.53 8.90 11.23
C LEU A 86 -12.57 10.01 11.50
N ASP A 87 -12.41 11.16 10.87
CA ASP A 87 -13.43 12.20 10.81
C ASP A 87 -14.50 11.80 9.78
N ARG A 88 -15.52 11.06 10.25
CA ARG A 88 -16.56 10.48 9.40
C ARG A 88 -17.42 11.55 8.75
N GLU A 89 -17.67 12.66 9.43
CA GLU A 89 -18.42 13.78 8.87
C GLU A 89 -17.64 14.41 7.72
N ARG A 90 -16.36 14.65 7.91
CA ARG A 90 -15.48 15.17 6.86
C ARG A 90 -15.41 14.25 5.66
N VAL A 91 -15.31 12.94 5.86
CA VAL A 91 -15.37 11.95 4.77
C VAL A 91 -16.65 12.09 3.96
N LEU A 92 -17.82 12.15 4.63
CA LEU A 92 -19.10 12.30 3.93
C LEU A 92 -19.22 13.63 3.17
N GLN A 93 -18.72 14.73 3.75
CA GLN A 93 -18.70 16.04 3.07
C GLN A 93 -17.86 16.01 1.79
N LEU A 94 -16.78 15.24 1.76
CA LEU A 94 -15.93 15.08 0.59
C LEU A 94 -16.56 14.22 -0.51
N LYS A 95 -17.65 13.51 -0.23
CA LYS A 95 -18.40 12.68 -1.20
C LYS A 95 -17.47 11.77 -2.01
N PRO A 96 -16.65 10.92 -1.40
CA PRO A 96 -15.77 10.02 -2.13
C PRO A 96 -16.58 8.93 -2.83
N ASP A 97 -16.11 8.52 -4.00
CA ASP A 97 -16.61 7.34 -4.72
C ASP A 97 -15.75 6.09 -4.45
N LEU A 98 -14.54 6.27 -3.91
CA LEU A 98 -13.66 5.20 -3.47
C LEU A 98 -12.93 5.58 -2.17
N ALA A 99 -12.90 4.67 -1.22
CA ALA A 99 -12.02 4.71 -0.05
C ALA A 99 -10.95 3.63 -0.17
N VAL A 100 -9.71 3.95 0.18
CA VAL A 100 -8.61 2.99 0.26
C VAL A 100 -8.15 2.91 1.71
N GLY A 101 -8.33 1.76 2.34
CA GLY A 101 -8.02 1.52 3.75
C GLY A 101 -7.02 0.40 3.94
N TRP A 102 -6.32 0.42 5.06
CA TRP A 102 -5.43 -0.65 5.51
C TRP A 102 -6.18 -1.59 6.45
N HIS A 103 -6.37 -2.83 6.05
CA HIS A 103 -7.23 -3.77 6.77
C HIS A 103 -6.81 -3.98 8.23
N SER A 104 -5.54 -4.31 8.48
CA SER A 104 -5.02 -4.54 9.83
C SER A 104 -4.60 -3.27 10.57
N GLY A 105 -4.33 -2.18 9.85
CA GLY A 105 -3.79 -0.94 10.43
C GLY A 105 -4.83 0.15 10.70
N ASN A 106 -5.98 0.13 10.04
CA ASN A 106 -7.09 1.01 10.36
C ASN A 106 -7.98 0.38 11.45
N ARG A 107 -8.69 1.21 12.19
CA ARG A 107 -9.66 0.70 13.18
C ARG A 107 -10.79 -0.04 12.46
N ALA A 108 -11.06 -1.27 12.88
CA ALA A 108 -12.11 -2.11 12.28
C ALA A 108 -13.46 -1.37 12.20
N GLN A 109 -13.84 -0.66 13.28
CA GLN A 109 -15.09 0.12 13.33
C GLN A 109 -15.18 1.25 12.28
N ASP A 110 -14.06 1.76 11.77
CA ASP A 110 -14.05 2.79 10.73
C ASP A 110 -14.20 2.14 9.35
N LEU A 111 -13.55 0.99 9.12
CA LEU A 111 -13.74 0.19 7.92
C LEU A 111 -15.18 -0.36 7.81
N ASP A 112 -15.72 -0.87 8.92
CA ASP A 112 -17.12 -1.37 9.00
C ASP A 112 -18.14 -0.24 8.79
N TRP A 113 -17.82 0.97 9.24
CA TRP A 113 -18.66 2.14 8.98
C TRP A 113 -18.66 2.48 7.48
N LEU A 114 -17.52 2.48 6.82
CA LEU A 114 -17.45 2.70 5.37
C LEU A 114 -18.25 1.67 4.58
N ASP A 115 -18.16 0.39 4.90
CA ASP A 115 -18.96 -0.68 4.27
C ASP A 115 -20.47 -0.39 4.33
N ARG A 116 -20.95 0.26 5.43
CA ARG A 116 -22.36 0.62 5.58
C ARG A 116 -22.80 1.90 4.89
N THR A 117 -21.86 2.73 4.44
CA THR A 117 -22.18 4.02 3.78
C THR A 117 -22.48 3.89 2.30
N GLY A 118 -22.15 2.74 1.68
CA GLY A 118 -22.22 2.55 0.24
C GLY A 118 -21.06 3.16 -0.53
N ILE A 119 -20.06 3.73 0.16
CA ILE A 119 -18.79 4.14 -0.44
C ILE A 119 -17.98 2.87 -0.74
N ALA A 120 -17.53 2.70 -1.98
CA ALA A 120 -16.70 1.55 -2.33
C ALA A 120 -15.41 1.56 -1.49
N LEU A 121 -15.09 0.44 -0.84
CA LEU A 121 -13.92 0.32 0.04
C LEU A 121 -12.96 -0.74 -0.50
N PHE A 122 -11.80 -0.30 -0.98
CA PHE A 122 -10.64 -1.15 -1.27
C PHE A 122 -9.86 -1.37 0.02
N ARG A 123 -9.72 -2.62 0.45
CA ARG A 123 -8.92 -2.99 1.63
C ARG A 123 -7.54 -3.48 1.20
N SER A 124 -6.53 -2.68 1.47
CA SER A 124 -5.13 -3.06 1.27
C SER A 124 -4.63 -3.87 2.47
N GLU A 125 -4.02 -5.00 2.20
CA GLU A 125 -3.37 -5.89 3.19
C GLU A 125 -2.27 -6.71 2.52
N PRO A 126 -1.22 -6.08 2.00
CA PRO A 126 -0.14 -6.81 1.35
C PRO A 126 0.63 -7.66 2.35
N THR A 127 0.76 -8.94 2.06
CA THR A 127 1.52 -9.93 2.84
C THR A 127 2.86 -10.27 2.20
N ALA A 128 3.00 -9.99 0.91
CA ALA A 128 4.20 -10.14 0.11
C ALA A 128 4.50 -8.86 -0.70
N LEU A 129 5.72 -8.68 -1.17
CA LEU A 129 6.06 -7.53 -2.03
C LEU A 129 5.32 -7.57 -3.37
N ALA A 130 5.00 -8.75 -3.87
CA ALA A 130 4.22 -8.90 -5.11
C ALA A 130 2.80 -8.31 -4.99
N ASP A 131 2.20 -8.36 -3.80
CA ASP A 131 0.86 -7.83 -3.54
C ASP A 131 0.83 -6.32 -3.75
N ILE A 132 1.91 -5.61 -3.40
CA ILE A 132 2.02 -4.16 -3.57
C ILE A 132 1.92 -3.76 -5.05
N ALA A 133 2.64 -4.47 -5.94
CA ALA A 133 2.53 -4.24 -7.37
C ALA A 133 1.13 -4.57 -7.90
N ALA A 134 0.50 -5.62 -7.38
CA ALA A 134 -0.88 -5.99 -7.73
C ALA A 134 -1.88 -4.92 -7.27
N THR A 135 -1.71 -4.39 -6.06
CA THR A 135 -2.54 -3.30 -5.51
C THR A 135 -2.41 -2.03 -6.34
N ILE A 136 -1.20 -1.63 -6.76
CA ILE A 136 -0.99 -0.48 -7.64
C ILE A 136 -1.79 -0.65 -8.94
N ARG A 137 -1.71 -1.83 -9.59
CA ARG A 137 -2.47 -2.13 -10.80
C ARG A 137 -3.98 -2.14 -10.56
N ALA A 138 -4.43 -2.71 -9.44
CA ALA A 138 -5.84 -2.76 -9.08
C ALA A 138 -6.43 -1.34 -8.88
N LEU A 139 -5.71 -0.48 -8.17
CA LEU A 139 -6.09 0.92 -7.99
C LEU A 139 -6.08 1.70 -9.33
N GLY A 140 -5.12 1.41 -10.21
CA GLY A 140 -5.08 1.98 -11.57
C GLY A 140 -6.33 1.63 -12.37
N ARG A 141 -6.78 0.37 -12.34
CA ARG A 141 -8.04 -0.05 -12.98
C ARG A 141 -9.24 0.69 -12.40
N LEU A 142 -9.36 0.75 -11.06
CA LEU A 142 -10.46 1.47 -10.41
C LEU A 142 -10.43 2.97 -10.70
N ALA A 143 -9.26 3.54 -10.91
CA ALA A 143 -9.10 4.94 -11.26
C ALA A 143 -9.10 5.21 -12.78
N GLY A 144 -9.01 4.21 -13.66
CA GLY A 144 -8.87 4.38 -15.12
C GLY A 144 -7.52 5.02 -15.50
N THR A 145 -6.47 4.64 -14.80
CA THR A 145 -5.09 5.11 -14.98
C THR A 145 -4.14 3.92 -15.21
N GLU A 146 -4.64 2.85 -15.84
CA GLU A 146 -3.98 1.54 -15.98
C GLU A 146 -2.56 1.67 -16.52
N ALA A 147 -2.35 2.45 -17.58
CA ALA A 147 -1.04 2.58 -18.21
C ALA A 147 0.03 3.13 -17.23
N VAL A 148 -0.34 4.11 -16.39
CA VAL A 148 0.56 4.68 -15.38
C VAL A 148 0.79 3.68 -14.26
N ALA A 149 -0.27 3.02 -13.80
CA ALA A 149 -0.20 2.02 -12.75
C ALA A 149 0.64 0.80 -13.16
N ASP A 150 0.49 0.32 -14.39
CA ASP A 150 1.29 -0.80 -14.91
C ASP A 150 2.77 -0.43 -14.97
N GLN A 151 3.09 0.75 -15.49
CA GLN A 151 4.47 1.25 -15.51
C GLN A 151 5.08 1.36 -14.10
N ALA A 152 4.31 1.90 -13.14
CA ALA A 152 4.77 2.04 -11.76
C ALA A 152 4.97 0.67 -11.09
N ALA A 153 4.05 -0.27 -11.30
CA ALA A 153 4.15 -1.62 -10.78
C ALA A 153 5.34 -2.39 -11.38
N ASP A 154 5.60 -2.24 -12.67
CA ASP A 154 6.77 -2.84 -13.33
C ASP A 154 8.07 -2.24 -12.82
N ALA A 155 8.12 -0.91 -12.65
CA ALA A 155 9.28 -0.22 -12.07
C ALA A 155 9.53 -0.67 -10.61
N PHE A 156 8.47 -0.86 -9.82
CA PHE A 156 8.55 -1.41 -8.47
C PHE A 156 9.19 -2.80 -8.48
N VAL A 157 8.67 -3.73 -9.28
CA VAL A 157 9.19 -5.10 -9.39
C VAL A 157 10.66 -5.11 -9.87
N LEU A 158 10.99 -4.26 -10.83
CA LEU A 158 12.36 -4.12 -11.33
C LEU A 158 13.30 -3.58 -10.24
N GLY A 159 12.85 -2.58 -9.48
CA GLY A 159 13.61 -1.95 -8.41
C GLY A 159 13.92 -2.87 -7.22
N LEU A 160 13.16 -3.96 -7.05
CA LEU A 160 13.44 -4.98 -6.04
C LEU A 160 14.62 -5.90 -6.42
N ARG A 161 15.04 -5.90 -7.69
CA ARG A 161 16.17 -6.71 -8.16
C ARG A 161 17.48 -6.08 -7.71
N THR A 162 18.17 -6.73 -6.78
CA THR A 162 19.48 -6.28 -6.29
C THR A 162 20.56 -7.35 -6.55
N PRO A 163 21.84 -6.96 -6.63
CA PRO A 163 22.93 -7.93 -6.69
C PRO A 163 23.02 -8.77 -5.41
N CYS A 164 22.52 -8.28 -4.29
CA CYS A 164 22.57 -8.97 -3.01
C CYS A 164 21.75 -10.25 -2.97
N ALA A 165 20.66 -10.35 -3.72
CA ALA A 165 19.83 -11.54 -3.80
C ALA A 165 20.59 -12.78 -4.36
N ARG A 166 21.72 -12.57 -5.04
CA ARG A 166 22.55 -13.65 -5.61
C ARG A 166 23.63 -14.18 -4.65
N HIS A 167 23.78 -13.58 -3.49
CA HIS A 167 24.77 -14.00 -2.50
C HIS A 167 24.13 -14.88 -1.42
N ALA A 168 24.95 -15.68 -0.72
CA ALA A 168 24.48 -16.41 0.44
C ALA A 168 23.82 -15.47 1.45
N THR A 169 22.66 -15.83 1.95
CA THR A 169 21.91 -14.99 2.89
C THR A 169 22.65 -14.84 4.22
N ARG A 170 22.52 -13.66 4.84
CA ARG A 170 22.99 -13.41 6.21
C ARG A 170 21.82 -13.43 7.17
N PRO A 171 21.98 -13.99 8.37
CA PRO A 171 20.90 -13.96 9.34
C PRO A 171 20.61 -12.52 9.77
N ALA A 172 19.31 -12.19 9.91
CA ALA A 172 18.84 -10.90 10.39
C ALA A 172 17.58 -11.09 11.24
N TYR A 173 17.23 -10.08 12.03
CA TYR A 173 15.93 -9.98 12.68
C TYR A 173 15.49 -8.52 12.71
N VAL A 174 14.16 -8.31 12.62
CA VAL A 174 13.57 -6.98 12.60
C VAL A 174 12.84 -6.72 13.89
N VAL A 175 13.24 -5.65 14.61
CA VAL A 175 12.64 -5.21 15.87
C VAL A 175 11.73 -4.02 15.59
N ILE A 176 10.45 -4.13 15.95
CA ILE A 176 9.45 -3.07 15.77
C ILE A 176 9.10 -2.36 17.07
N TRP A 177 9.45 -2.96 18.22
CA TRP A 177 9.20 -2.40 19.55
C TRP A 177 10.20 -2.95 20.57
N ASP A 178 10.65 -2.15 21.53
CA ASP A 178 11.68 -2.56 22.52
C ASP A 178 11.08 -3.02 23.86
N ARG A 179 9.92 -2.53 24.25
CA ARG A 179 9.36 -2.81 25.59
C ARG A 179 7.83 -2.94 25.56
N PRO A 180 7.29 -4.17 25.58
CA PRO A 180 8.04 -5.45 25.48
C PRO A 180 8.69 -5.61 24.10
N PRO A 181 9.78 -6.38 23.98
CA PRO A 181 10.41 -6.61 22.68
C PRO A 181 9.44 -7.28 21.71
N MET A 182 9.29 -6.73 20.52
CA MET A 182 8.49 -7.29 19.43
C MET A 182 9.31 -7.37 18.16
N VAL A 183 9.18 -8.52 17.47
CA VAL A 183 9.90 -8.81 16.24
C VAL A 183 8.94 -9.23 15.12
N ILE A 184 9.40 -9.13 13.88
CA ILE A 184 8.69 -9.62 12.71
C ILE A 184 8.85 -11.13 12.62
N GLY A 185 7.70 -11.82 12.43
CA GLY A 185 7.64 -13.26 12.18
C GLY A 185 7.61 -13.62 10.70
N GLY A 186 7.17 -14.84 10.37
CA GLY A 186 7.17 -15.36 9.01
C GLY A 186 6.11 -14.75 8.08
N ARG A 187 4.96 -14.36 8.61
CA ARG A 187 3.83 -13.85 7.81
C ARG A 187 3.86 -12.32 7.69
N HIS A 188 4.91 -11.81 7.04
CA HIS A 188 5.08 -10.36 6.86
C HIS A 188 5.88 -10.05 5.60
N TRP A 189 5.43 -9.12 4.79
CA TRP A 189 6.08 -8.69 3.53
C TRP A 189 7.54 -8.23 3.71
N ILE A 190 7.95 -7.81 4.91
CA ILE A 190 9.34 -7.44 5.22
C ILE A 190 10.30 -8.62 4.97
N ASN A 191 9.85 -9.88 5.09
CA ASN A 191 10.69 -11.03 4.80
C ASN A 191 11.13 -11.07 3.35
N ASP A 192 10.25 -10.71 2.41
CA ASP A 192 10.61 -10.60 1.00
C ASP A 192 11.63 -9.48 0.76
N ALA A 193 11.48 -8.33 1.45
CA ALA A 193 12.43 -7.23 1.37
C ALA A 193 13.81 -7.63 1.92
N LEU A 194 13.86 -8.34 3.05
CA LEU A 194 15.07 -8.91 3.60
C LEU A 194 15.72 -9.88 2.63
N HIS A 195 14.95 -10.80 2.06
CA HIS A 195 15.46 -11.80 1.11
C HIS A 195 16.02 -11.14 -0.14
N ALA A 196 15.32 -10.15 -0.72
CA ALA A 196 15.79 -9.38 -1.87
C ALA A 196 17.09 -8.62 -1.58
N ALA A 197 17.32 -8.23 -0.31
CA ALA A 197 18.55 -7.60 0.17
C ALA A 197 19.64 -8.62 0.60
N GLY A 198 19.39 -9.93 0.48
CA GLY A 198 20.32 -10.99 0.86
C GLY A 198 20.39 -11.27 2.36
N PHE A 199 19.29 -11.03 3.07
CA PHE A 199 19.12 -11.40 4.47
C PHE A 199 18.06 -12.49 4.64
N GLN A 200 18.14 -13.23 5.74
CA GLN A 200 17.14 -14.20 6.16
C GLN A 200 16.69 -13.88 7.58
N ASN A 201 15.39 -13.69 7.76
CA ASN A 201 14.82 -13.46 9.07
C ASN A 201 14.95 -14.74 9.93
N GLN A 202 15.57 -14.63 11.11
CA GLN A 202 15.71 -15.74 12.04
C GLN A 202 14.38 -16.21 12.63
N PHE A 203 13.38 -15.34 12.62
CA PHE A 203 12.03 -15.63 13.12
C PHE A 203 11.03 -15.99 12.01
N ALA A 204 11.52 -16.26 10.79
CA ALA A 204 10.65 -16.61 9.64
C ALA A 204 9.82 -17.89 9.86
N ALA A 205 10.23 -18.79 10.74
CA ALA A 205 9.47 -20.00 11.08
C ALA A 205 8.29 -19.74 12.03
N HIS A 206 8.20 -18.54 12.64
CA HIS A 206 7.10 -18.20 13.53
C HIS A 206 5.88 -17.75 12.71
N ASP A 207 4.75 -18.45 12.87
CA ASP A 207 3.52 -18.22 12.10
C ASP A 207 2.71 -17.00 12.61
N ALA A 208 3.34 -15.82 12.62
CA ALA A 208 2.72 -14.55 12.91
C ALA A 208 3.34 -13.46 12.05
N GLY A 209 2.62 -12.33 11.82
CA GLY A 209 3.20 -11.15 11.18
C GLY A 209 4.21 -10.45 12.10
N ALA A 210 3.82 -10.25 13.36
CA ALA A 210 4.68 -9.73 14.42
C ALA A 210 4.28 -10.37 15.75
N PHE A 211 5.23 -10.50 16.68
CA PHE A 211 4.96 -11.09 17.99
C PHE A 211 5.93 -10.58 19.06
N ALA A 212 5.50 -10.67 20.32
CA ALA A 212 6.37 -10.38 21.45
C ALA A 212 7.34 -11.53 21.69
N ILE A 213 8.60 -11.19 21.98
CA ILE A 213 9.67 -12.16 22.25
C ILE A 213 10.28 -11.92 23.65
N ALA A 214 10.68 -12.99 24.32
CA ALA A 214 11.41 -12.87 25.59
C ALA A 214 12.77 -12.19 25.35
N PRO A 215 13.22 -11.31 26.27
CA PRO A 215 14.52 -10.63 26.13
C PRO A 215 15.69 -11.60 25.94
N GLU A 216 15.67 -12.74 26.60
CA GLU A 216 16.70 -13.80 26.52
C GLU A 216 16.76 -14.41 25.11
N ALA A 217 15.58 -14.66 24.49
CA ALA A 217 15.49 -15.19 23.14
C ALA A 217 15.98 -14.14 22.11
N MET A 218 15.70 -12.84 22.36
CA MET A 218 16.22 -11.76 21.51
C MET A 218 17.76 -11.66 21.62
N LEU A 219 18.33 -11.81 22.84
CA LEU A 219 19.78 -11.84 23.03
C LEU A 219 20.43 -13.04 22.35
N ALA A 220 19.79 -14.21 22.39
CA ALA A 220 20.27 -15.41 21.69
C ALA A 220 20.26 -15.20 20.17
N ALA A 221 19.22 -14.57 19.61
CA ALA A 221 19.14 -14.23 18.20
C ALA A 221 20.20 -13.19 17.80
N ALA A 222 20.60 -12.29 18.69
CA ALA A 222 21.60 -11.27 18.43
C ALA A 222 23.02 -11.84 18.22
N GLY A 223 23.26 -13.09 18.64
CA GLY A 223 24.56 -13.78 18.49
C GLY A 223 24.85 -14.15 17.03
N GLY A 224 25.27 -13.17 16.19
CA GLY A 224 25.64 -13.39 14.79
C GLY A 224 24.61 -12.97 13.75
N ALA A 225 23.49 -12.38 14.16
CA ALA A 225 22.47 -11.87 13.26
C ALA A 225 22.41 -10.32 13.25
N GLN A 226 22.06 -9.80 12.06
CA GLN A 226 21.84 -8.39 11.84
C GLN A 226 20.56 -7.92 12.55
N ARG A 227 20.67 -6.99 13.49
CA ARG A 227 19.51 -6.26 14.01
C ARG A 227 19.11 -5.13 13.07
N ILE A 228 17.86 -5.13 12.63
CA ILE A 228 17.23 -4.05 11.87
C ILE A 228 16.12 -3.49 12.78
N ALA A 229 16.21 -2.21 13.13
CA ALA A 229 15.24 -1.59 14.04
C ALA A 229 14.30 -0.67 13.25
N LEU A 230 12.99 -0.78 13.51
CA LEU A 230 11.94 0.08 12.94
C LEU A 230 11.27 0.90 14.05
N MET A 231 12.07 1.66 14.79
CA MET A 231 11.63 2.36 16.00
C MET A 231 11.89 3.86 15.91
N PRO A 232 11.16 4.68 16.64
CA PRO A 232 11.46 6.11 16.78
C PRO A 232 12.85 6.35 17.39
N GLY A 233 13.45 7.51 17.06
CA GLY A 233 14.72 7.95 17.65
C GLY A 233 15.97 7.47 16.92
N LEU A 234 15.83 6.73 15.82
CA LEU A 234 16.94 6.39 14.94
C LEU A 234 17.42 7.62 14.16
N THR A 235 18.68 7.62 13.74
CA THR A 235 19.29 8.70 12.97
C THR A 235 20.01 8.17 11.73
N GLY A 236 20.29 9.03 10.76
CA GLY A 236 21.04 8.70 9.56
C GLY A 236 20.38 7.57 8.75
N ARG A 237 21.20 6.69 8.21
CA ARG A 237 20.74 5.57 7.34
C ARG A 237 19.77 4.62 8.03
N ALA A 238 19.93 4.40 9.33
CA ALA A 238 19.02 3.54 10.08
C ALA A 238 17.60 4.14 10.16
N ALA A 239 17.50 5.47 10.32
CA ALA A 239 16.22 6.15 10.28
C ALA A 239 15.58 6.11 8.89
N GLU A 240 16.36 6.29 7.82
CA GLU A 240 15.88 6.19 6.44
C GLU A 240 15.32 4.79 6.15
N ILE A 241 16.05 3.73 6.51
CA ILE A 241 15.59 2.36 6.35
C ILE A 241 14.33 2.10 7.17
N ALA A 242 14.29 2.56 8.42
CA ALA A 242 13.14 2.38 9.29
C ALA A 242 11.89 3.07 8.73
N ASP A 243 12.01 4.29 8.24
CA ASP A 243 10.89 5.01 7.59
C ASP A 243 10.39 4.25 6.37
N LEU A 244 11.29 3.88 5.45
CA LEU A 244 10.94 3.18 4.23
C LEU A 244 10.31 1.79 4.46
N LEU A 245 10.77 1.06 5.51
CA LEU A 245 10.22 -0.25 5.90
C LEU A 245 9.04 -0.17 6.87
N SER A 246 8.59 1.01 7.27
CA SER A 246 7.50 1.13 8.25
C SER A 246 6.12 0.84 7.65
N ARG A 247 5.99 0.85 6.32
CA ARG A 247 4.73 0.71 5.61
C ARG A 247 4.89 0.01 4.25
N PRO A 248 3.90 -0.78 3.81
CA PRO A 248 3.94 -1.50 2.54
C PRO A 248 3.56 -0.56 1.38
N GLY A 249 4.54 0.11 0.79
CA GLY A 249 4.30 1.09 -0.26
C GLY A 249 5.36 1.08 -1.38
N PRO A 250 5.21 1.97 -2.37
CA PRO A 250 6.04 2.03 -3.57
C PRO A 250 7.52 2.39 -3.27
N GLN A 251 7.84 2.88 -2.08
CA GLN A 251 9.19 3.23 -1.63
C GLN A 251 10.08 2.02 -1.30
N LEU A 252 9.53 0.82 -1.17
CA LEU A 252 10.26 -0.37 -0.72
C LEU A 252 11.47 -0.78 -1.58
N PRO A 253 11.51 -0.58 -2.91
CA PRO A 253 12.72 -0.82 -3.68
C PRO A 253 13.93 -0.04 -3.16
N ARG A 254 13.72 1.21 -2.71
CA ARG A 254 14.79 2.01 -2.07
C ARG A 254 15.23 1.41 -0.75
N ALA A 255 14.30 0.91 0.07
CA ALA A 255 14.64 0.20 1.31
C ALA A 255 15.49 -1.04 1.06
N VAL A 256 15.12 -1.84 0.05
CA VAL A 256 15.87 -3.05 -0.35
C VAL A 256 17.29 -2.70 -0.81
N GLN A 257 17.46 -1.63 -1.57
CA GLN A 257 18.79 -1.15 -1.98
C GLN A 257 19.64 -0.75 -0.77
N LEU A 258 19.09 0.03 0.16
CA LEU A 258 19.80 0.45 1.36
C LEU A 258 20.17 -0.74 2.26
N LEU A 259 19.27 -1.71 2.41
CA LEU A 259 19.57 -2.95 3.13
C LEU A 259 20.69 -3.73 2.45
N CYS A 260 20.71 -3.80 1.11
CA CYS A 260 21.78 -4.44 0.36
C CYS A 260 23.14 -3.76 0.59
N GLU A 261 23.17 -2.43 0.62
CA GLU A 261 24.37 -1.66 0.95
C GLU A 261 24.87 -1.93 2.37
N LEU A 262 23.96 -2.04 3.35
CA LEU A 262 24.34 -2.39 4.73
C LEU A 262 25.11 -3.71 4.81
N ARG A 263 24.82 -4.65 3.92
CA ARG A 263 25.46 -5.94 3.88
C ARG A 263 26.96 -5.86 3.57
N THR A 264 27.40 -4.81 2.85
CA THR A 264 28.79 -4.61 2.44
C THR A 264 29.63 -3.90 3.49
N VAL A 265 29.00 -3.28 4.50
CA VAL A 265 29.69 -2.56 5.59
C VAL A 265 29.95 -3.52 6.75
N PRO A 266 31.20 -3.63 7.26
CA PRO A 266 31.47 -4.38 8.49
C PRO A 266 30.72 -3.75 9.66
N TRP A 267 29.98 -4.57 10.41
CA TRP A 267 29.29 -4.12 11.62
C TRP A 267 30.29 -3.87 12.75
N ARG A 268 30.24 -2.70 13.31
CA ARG A 268 30.87 -2.40 14.59
C ARG A 268 29.81 -2.31 15.69
#